data_3047cbce879322501354eb1231b2697d
#
_entry.id   3047cbce879322501354eb1231b2697d
#
_cell.length_a   1.000
_cell.length_b   1.000
_cell.length_c   1.000
_cell.angle_alpha   90.00
_cell.angle_beta   90.00
_cell.angle_gamma   90.00
#
_symmetry.space_group_name_H-M   'P 1'
#
loop_
_entity.id
_entity.type
_entity.pdbx_description
1 polymer ?
#
loop_
_entity_poly.entity_id
_entity_poly.type
_entity_poly.pdbx_seq_one_letter_code
_entity_poly.pdbx_strand_id
1 'polypeptide(L)'
;MKIAKLPKESVLLIVMLHAKPGQELLLQAELKALVRPTRKEAGCLAYDLHRSAVVPGDFLFYEIWANREAHTEHTRTPHFLRWNARKDTLLAARESTFWKQIA
;
A
#
# COMPACT_ATOMS: atom_id res chain seq x y z
N MET A 1 -11.94 5.42 20.43
CA MET A 1 -10.88 6.36 20.06
C MET A 1 -11.41 7.34 19.03
N LYS A 2 -11.11 8.60 19.24
CA LYS A 2 -11.55 9.64 18.30
C LYS A 2 -10.56 9.73 17.15
N ILE A 3 -11.04 9.53 15.93
CA ILE A 3 -10.21 9.64 14.73
C ILE A 3 -10.10 11.11 14.35
N ALA A 4 -8.89 11.57 14.08
CA ALA A 4 -8.66 12.92 13.62
C ALA A 4 -9.40 13.15 12.29
N LYS A 5 -9.92 14.35 12.13
CA LYS A 5 -10.63 14.72 10.91
C LYS A 5 -9.66 14.73 9.73
N LEU A 6 -9.96 13.96 8.70
CA LEU A 6 -9.15 13.91 7.49
C LEU A 6 -9.44 15.09 6.56
N PRO A 7 -8.46 15.51 5.75
CA PRO A 7 -8.71 16.49 4.71
C PRO A 7 -9.88 16.10 3.81
N LYS A 8 -10.61 17.09 3.33
CA LYS A 8 -11.81 16.86 2.51
C LYS A 8 -11.51 16.07 1.23
N GLU A 9 -10.36 16.32 0.63
CA GLU A 9 -9.96 15.63 -0.61
C GLU A 9 -9.21 14.33 -0.36
N SER A 10 -9.08 13.90 0.90
CA SER A 10 -8.36 12.67 1.20
C SER A 10 -9.02 11.47 0.54
N VAL A 11 -8.20 10.51 0.14
CA VAL A 11 -8.65 9.29 -0.50
C VAL A 11 -8.14 8.08 0.26
N LEU A 12 -8.99 7.06 0.37
CA LEU A 12 -8.64 5.77 0.95
C LEU A 12 -8.37 4.79 -0.18
N LEU A 13 -7.22 4.14 -0.14
CA LEU A 13 -6.84 3.13 -1.11
C LEU A 13 -6.58 1.81 -0.39
N ILE A 14 -7.21 0.75 -0.86
CA ILE A 14 -6.95 -0.61 -0.40
C ILE A 14 -6.24 -1.34 -1.53
N VAL A 15 -5.05 -1.89 -1.21
CA VAL A 15 -4.28 -2.68 -2.16
C VAL A 15 -4.12 -4.08 -1.59
N MET A 16 -4.57 -5.09 -2.32
CA MET A 16 -4.37 -6.48 -1.95
C MET A 16 -3.35 -7.11 -2.87
N LEU A 17 -2.42 -7.88 -2.30
CA LEU A 17 -1.30 -8.45 -3.02
C LEU A 17 -1.19 -9.94 -2.66
N HIS A 18 -1.07 -10.76 -3.69
CA HIS A 18 -1.04 -12.21 -3.54
C HIS A 18 0.29 -12.75 -4.09
N ALA A 19 1.07 -13.38 -3.23
CA ALA A 19 2.39 -13.91 -3.61
C ALA A 19 2.27 -15.11 -4.54
N LYS A 20 3.20 -15.22 -5.48
CA LYS A 20 3.41 -16.48 -6.17
C LYS A 20 3.84 -17.55 -5.17
N PRO A 21 3.50 -18.84 -5.40
CA PRO A 21 3.96 -19.92 -4.54
C PRO A 21 5.49 -19.89 -4.36
N GLY A 22 5.93 -19.97 -3.12
CA GLY A 22 7.34 -19.91 -2.77
C GLY A 22 7.93 -18.51 -2.62
N GLN A 23 7.18 -17.46 -2.96
CA GLN A 23 7.65 -16.08 -2.91
C GLN A 23 7.10 -15.30 -1.71
N GLU A 24 6.40 -15.95 -0.79
CA GLU A 24 5.70 -15.31 0.32
C GLU A 24 6.63 -14.46 1.20
N LEU A 25 7.79 -15.03 1.58
CA LEU A 25 8.73 -14.31 2.45
C LEU A 25 9.44 -13.16 1.73
N LEU A 26 9.79 -13.37 0.46
CA LEU A 26 10.42 -12.30 -0.34
C LEU A 26 9.44 -11.16 -0.57
N LEU A 27 8.18 -11.48 -0.88
CA LEU A 27 7.16 -10.45 -1.03
C LEU A 27 6.99 -9.65 0.26
N GLN A 28 6.88 -10.34 1.40
CA GLN A 28 6.76 -9.68 2.69
C GLN A 28 7.91 -8.69 2.93
N ALA A 29 9.14 -9.11 2.67
CA ALA A 29 10.31 -8.26 2.85
C ALA A 29 10.27 -7.03 1.95
N GLU A 30 9.91 -7.19 0.67
CA GLU A 30 9.80 -6.08 -0.27
C GLU A 30 8.70 -5.09 0.13
N LEU A 31 7.55 -5.60 0.57
CA LEU A 31 6.44 -4.74 1.00
C LEU A 31 6.79 -3.98 2.29
N LYS A 32 7.44 -4.64 3.24
CA LYS A 32 7.90 -3.98 4.47
C LYS A 32 8.88 -2.86 4.17
N ALA A 33 9.74 -3.03 3.18
CA ALA A 33 10.72 -2.03 2.79
C ALA A 33 10.07 -0.75 2.24
N LEU A 34 8.84 -0.82 1.75
CA LEU A 34 8.10 0.35 1.26
C LEU A 34 7.55 1.23 2.40
N VAL A 35 7.34 0.68 3.59
CA VAL A 35 6.55 1.34 4.62
C VAL A 35 7.21 2.62 5.12
N ARG A 36 8.47 2.53 5.56
CA ARG A 36 9.16 3.67 6.16
C ARG A 36 9.33 4.86 5.19
N PRO A 37 9.87 4.65 3.98
CA PRO A 37 10.01 5.77 3.05
C PRO A 37 8.66 6.34 2.58
N THR A 38 7.64 5.51 2.42
CA THR A 38 6.32 5.99 2.01
C THR A 38 5.69 6.86 3.09
N ARG A 39 5.82 6.49 4.36
CA ARG A 39 5.29 7.29 5.47
C ARG A 39 5.95 8.67 5.58
N LYS A 40 7.11 8.86 4.98
CA LYS A 40 7.79 10.17 4.95
C LYS A 40 7.32 11.07 3.83
N GLU A 41 6.53 10.57 2.89
CA GLU A 41 5.99 11.37 1.80
C GLU A 41 4.98 12.37 2.37
N ALA A 42 5.04 13.62 1.89
CA ALA A 42 4.29 14.73 2.47
C ALA A 42 2.77 14.49 2.47
N GLY A 43 2.25 13.83 1.44
CA GLY A 43 0.81 13.59 1.30
C GLY A 43 0.36 12.25 1.86
N CYS A 44 1.25 11.47 2.48
CA CYS A 44 0.89 10.18 3.07
C CYS A 44 0.32 10.36 4.47
N LEU A 45 -0.96 10.06 4.66
CA LEU A 45 -1.62 10.17 5.96
C LEU A 45 -1.71 8.84 6.70
N ALA A 46 -1.73 7.72 5.97
CA ALA A 46 -1.63 6.38 6.52
C ALA A 46 -1.06 5.44 5.47
N TYR A 47 -0.24 4.51 5.89
CA TYR A 47 0.33 3.50 5.00
C TYR A 47 0.66 2.29 5.86
N ASP A 48 -0.31 1.38 5.99
CA ASP A 48 -0.25 0.28 6.93
C ASP A 48 -0.31 -1.05 6.21
N LEU A 49 0.69 -1.88 6.44
CA LEU A 49 0.82 -3.20 5.81
C LEU A 49 0.27 -4.27 6.75
N HIS A 50 -0.57 -5.14 6.19
CA HIS A 50 -1.18 -6.25 6.91
C HIS A 50 -0.89 -7.55 6.17
N ARG A 51 -0.70 -8.62 6.93
CA ARG A 51 -0.64 -9.98 6.39
C ARG A 51 -1.94 -10.69 6.74
N SER A 52 -2.46 -11.49 5.81
CA SER A 52 -3.64 -12.31 6.07
C SER A 52 -3.41 -13.21 7.29
N ALA A 53 -4.41 -13.32 8.15
CA ALA A 53 -4.37 -14.22 9.29
C ALA A 53 -4.65 -15.67 8.89
N VAL A 54 -5.06 -15.89 7.65
CA VAL A 54 -5.54 -17.21 7.18
C VAL A 54 -4.69 -17.74 6.02
N VAL A 55 -4.39 -16.90 5.04
CA VAL A 55 -3.71 -17.31 3.80
C VAL A 55 -2.28 -16.76 3.79
N PRO A 56 -1.25 -17.61 3.95
CA PRO A 56 0.13 -17.16 3.81
C PRO A 56 0.37 -16.60 2.41
N GLY A 57 1.08 -15.47 2.34
CA GLY A 57 1.37 -14.84 1.06
C GLY A 57 0.33 -13.83 0.59
N ASP A 58 -0.76 -13.65 1.34
CA ASP A 58 -1.72 -12.58 1.07
C ASP A 58 -1.44 -11.38 1.98
N PHE A 59 -1.35 -10.20 1.37
CA PHE A 59 -1.05 -8.95 2.06
C PHE A 59 -2.02 -7.87 1.66
N LEU A 60 -2.19 -6.88 2.54
CA LEU A 60 -3.06 -5.74 2.29
C LEU A 60 -2.35 -4.47 2.75
N PHE A 61 -2.34 -3.44 1.90
CA PHE A 61 -2.04 -2.08 2.33
C PHE A 61 -3.34 -1.31 2.53
N TYR A 62 -3.44 -0.68 3.68
CA TYR A 62 -4.45 0.32 4.00
C TYR A 62 -3.76 1.68 3.88
N GLU A 63 -4.20 2.50 2.91
CA GLU A 63 -3.51 3.74 2.59
C GLU A 63 -4.49 4.91 2.61
N ILE A 64 -4.08 6.01 3.22
CA ILE A 64 -4.82 7.27 3.13
C ILE A 64 -3.86 8.33 2.60
N TRP A 65 -4.28 9.00 1.53
CA TRP A 65 -3.53 10.06 0.88
C TRP A 65 -4.28 11.37 1.00
N ALA A 66 -3.55 12.48 1.15
CA ALA A 66 -4.16 13.80 1.32
C ALA A 66 -5.07 14.19 0.14
N ASN A 67 -4.74 13.71 -1.06
CA ASN A 67 -5.50 13.88 -2.30
C ASN A 67 -5.00 12.88 -3.33
N ARG A 68 -5.62 12.88 -4.52
CA ARG A 68 -5.22 11.97 -5.61
C ARG A 68 -3.81 12.27 -6.12
N GLU A 69 -3.43 13.54 -6.15
CA GLU A 69 -2.11 13.95 -6.61
C GLU A 69 -1.00 13.41 -5.71
N ALA A 70 -1.23 13.37 -4.40
CA ALA A 70 -0.26 12.79 -3.45
C ALA A 70 -0.03 11.32 -3.76
N HIS A 71 -1.07 10.56 -4.08
CA HIS A 71 -0.92 9.17 -4.49
C HIS A 71 -0.17 9.07 -5.83
N THR A 72 -0.48 9.93 -6.79
CA THR A 72 0.24 9.95 -8.06
C THR A 72 1.74 10.20 -7.85
N GLU A 73 2.08 11.16 -6.98
CA GLU A 73 3.49 11.41 -6.64
C GLU A 73 4.15 10.21 -5.98
N HIS A 74 3.43 9.47 -5.14
CA HIS A 74 3.92 8.23 -4.55
C HIS A 74 4.42 7.25 -5.62
N THR A 75 3.69 7.11 -6.71
CA THR A 75 4.06 6.18 -7.79
C THR A 75 5.29 6.60 -8.59
N ARG A 76 5.83 7.79 -8.32
CA ARG A 76 7.03 8.32 -8.97
C ARG A 76 8.24 8.32 -8.06
N THR A 77 8.10 7.90 -6.81
CA THR A 77 9.21 7.88 -5.86
C THR A 77 10.21 6.78 -6.19
N PRO A 78 11.49 6.92 -5.78
CA PRO A 78 12.49 5.88 -6.01
C PRO A 78 12.11 4.53 -5.38
N HIS A 79 11.53 4.54 -4.18
CA HIS A 79 11.14 3.29 -3.52
C HIS A 79 9.98 2.60 -4.24
N PHE A 80 9.01 3.36 -4.76
CA PHE A 80 7.91 2.76 -5.52
C PHE A 80 8.42 2.21 -6.86
N LEU A 81 9.26 2.96 -7.56
CA LEU A 81 9.79 2.53 -8.86
C LEU A 81 10.60 1.25 -8.73
N ARG A 82 11.38 1.10 -7.65
CA ARG A 82 12.12 -0.12 -7.36
C ARG A 82 11.18 -1.30 -7.13
N TRP A 83 10.14 -1.09 -6.32
CA TRP A 83 9.10 -2.10 -6.11
C TRP A 83 8.44 -2.47 -7.44
N ASN A 84 8.03 -1.49 -8.21
CA ASN A 84 7.33 -1.70 -9.47
C ASN A 84 8.17 -2.52 -10.47
N ALA A 85 9.48 -2.36 -10.45
CA ALA A 85 10.39 -3.12 -11.32
C ALA A 85 10.51 -4.59 -10.90
N ARG A 86 10.22 -4.93 -9.63
CA ARG A 86 10.40 -6.28 -9.08
C ARG A 86 9.09 -7.04 -8.88
N LYS A 87 7.98 -6.35 -8.82
CA LYS A 87 6.70 -6.93 -8.39
C LYS A 87 6.27 -8.15 -9.20
N ASP A 88 6.51 -8.17 -10.50
CA ASP A 88 6.01 -9.24 -11.37
C ASP A 88 6.69 -10.58 -11.09
N THR A 89 7.88 -10.58 -10.50
CA THR A 89 8.56 -11.82 -10.10
C THR A 89 7.97 -12.39 -8.80
N LEU A 90 7.24 -11.59 -8.06
CA LEU A 90 6.75 -11.93 -6.72
C LEU A 90 5.23 -12.10 -6.65
N LEU A 91 4.49 -11.38 -7.48
CA LEU A 91 3.02 -11.33 -7.43
C LEU A 91 2.36 -12.31 -8.38
N ALA A 92 1.41 -13.09 -7.84
CA ALA A 92 0.47 -13.86 -8.65
C ALA A 92 -0.71 -12.98 -9.06
N ALA A 93 -1.14 -12.06 -8.18
CA ALA A 93 -2.27 -11.18 -8.44
C ALA A 93 -2.19 -9.93 -7.56
N ARG A 94 -2.86 -8.87 -7.97
CA ARG A 94 -2.94 -7.62 -7.24
C ARG A 94 -4.26 -6.91 -7.55
N GLU A 95 -4.95 -6.43 -6.52
CA GLU A 95 -6.13 -5.59 -6.64
C GLU A 95 -5.87 -4.26 -5.94
N SER A 96 -6.29 -3.16 -6.56
CA SER A 96 -6.12 -1.82 -6.02
C SER A 96 -7.40 -1.02 -6.26
N THR A 97 -8.03 -0.54 -5.18
CA THR A 97 -9.34 0.10 -5.26
C THR A 97 -9.40 1.31 -4.34
N PHE A 98 -9.88 2.43 -4.88
CA PHE A 98 -10.16 3.62 -4.08
C PHE A 98 -11.53 3.51 -3.41
N TRP A 99 -11.61 3.99 -2.18
CA TRP A 99 -12.81 3.96 -1.34
C TRP A 99 -13.07 5.32 -0.75
N LYS A 100 -14.32 5.58 -0.39
CA LYS A 100 -14.70 6.80 0.32
C LYS A 100 -15.44 6.41 1.59
N GLN A 101 -15.01 6.95 2.73
CA GLN A 101 -15.72 6.72 3.99
C GLN A 101 -17.05 7.47 3.96
N ILE A 102 -18.13 6.79 4.26
CA ILE A 102 -19.48 7.35 4.26
C ILE A 102 -20.17 7.31 5.62
N ALA A 103 -19.53 6.70 6.58
CA ALA A 103 -20.07 6.62 7.94
C ALA A 103 -18.96 6.50 8.98
#